data_13f1117cfbb11397d7c4c9190d8e3c64
#
_entry.id   13f1117cfbb11397d7c4c9190d8e3c64
#
_cell.length_a   1.000
_cell.length_b   1.000
_cell.length_c   1.000
_cell.angle_alpha   90.00
_cell.angle_beta   90.00
_cell.angle_gamma   90.00
#
_symmetry.space_group_name_H-M   'P 1'
#
loop_
_entity.id
_entity.type
_entity.pdbx_description
1 polymer ?
#
loop_
_entity_poly.entity_id
_entity_poly.type
_entity_poly.pdbx_seq_one_letter_code
_entity_poly.pdbx_strand_id
1 'polypeptide(L)'
;MKRSLILAFLLIAQPAFANHPGERIDEVMTEQEPAFEVMDRPSTPDLDVDEPGGNVLRLGGLHDQIIVLSFVPQNCDSPCAKQQAVLTGVQEQVNVSPMKEMVTFVTVHDADASIKATWDEANWRLVIPSNDETTAAAANRFSASSDRGQELPMAHVIDRNGRHAGIFHGSDFSKTNLTLYINGLINNAHAPKPPTEKGWWGWLTGLF
;
A
#
# COMPACT_ATOMS: atom_id res chain seq x y z
N MET A 1 53.90 -34.97 35.90
CA MET A 1 52.56 -35.20 35.34
C MET A 1 51.89 -33.84 35.13
N LYS A 2 51.90 -33.31 33.89
CA LYS A 2 51.29 -32.01 33.55
C LYS A 2 49.89 -32.27 32.94
N ARG A 3 48.84 -31.86 33.66
CA ARG A 3 47.47 -31.94 33.14
C ARG A 3 47.18 -30.66 32.34
N SER A 4 47.09 -30.80 31.00
CA SER A 4 46.63 -29.77 30.09
C SER A 4 45.11 -29.69 30.16
N LEU A 5 44.60 -28.52 30.66
CA LEU A 5 43.17 -28.19 30.59
C LEU A 5 42.88 -27.64 29.20
N ILE A 6 42.17 -28.38 28.38
CA ILE A 6 41.64 -27.88 27.08
C ILE A 6 40.29 -27.20 27.36
N LEU A 7 40.31 -25.89 27.32
CA LEU A 7 39.09 -25.07 27.42
C LEU A 7 38.38 -25.05 26.05
N ALA A 8 37.33 -25.84 25.91
CA ALA A 8 36.50 -25.84 24.70
C ALA A 8 35.60 -24.59 24.73
N PHE A 9 35.93 -23.63 23.91
CA PHE A 9 35.07 -22.46 23.67
C PHE A 9 33.90 -22.91 22.75
N LEU A 10 32.72 -23.14 23.32
CA LEU A 10 31.48 -23.29 22.56
C LEU A 10 31.09 -21.92 21.98
N LEU A 11 31.37 -21.72 20.70
CA LEU A 11 30.79 -20.62 19.93
C LEU A 11 29.29 -20.89 19.75
N ILE A 12 28.48 -20.28 20.60
CA ILE A 12 27.03 -20.22 20.41
C ILE A 12 26.80 -19.28 19.23
N ALA A 13 26.61 -19.84 18.02
CA ALA A 13 26.12 -19.11 16.87
C ALA A 13 24.70 -18.65 17.16
N GLN A 14 24.53 -17.38 17.54
CA GLN A 14 23.22 -16.75 17.62
C GLN A 14 22.66 -16.67 16.20
N PRO A 15 21.45 -17.18 15.94
CA PRO A 15 20.80 -16.93 14.66
C PRO A 15 20.57 -15.42 14.54
N ALA A 16 21.25 -14.77 13.60
CA ALA A 16 20.94 -13.42 13.21
C ALA A 16 19.58 -13.45 12.50
N PHE A 17 18.52 -13.09 13.18
CA PHE A 17 17.26 -12.79 12.52
C PHE A 17 17.47 -11.52 11.69
N ALA A 18 17.78 -11.69 10.42
CA ALA A 18 17.77 -10.61 9.47
C ALA A 18 16.29 -10.24 9.24
N ASN A 19 15.80 -9.21 9.94
CA ASN A 19 14.52 -8.60 9.60
C ASN A 19 14.64 -8.00 8.20
N HIS A 20 13.92 -8.55 7.24
CA HIS A 20 13.87 -7.98 5.91
C HIS A 20 13.17 -6.61 5.96
N PRO A 21 13.73 -5.59 5.29
CA PRO A 21 13.03 -4.31 5.13
C PRO A 21 11.64 -4.58 4.53
N GLY A 22 10.59 -4.22 5.27
CA GLY A 22 9.21 -4.43 4.86
C GLY A 22 8.43 -5.49 5.66
N GLU A 23 9.08 -6.42 6.35
CA GLU A 23 8.43 -7.50 7.12
C GLU A 23 7.52 -6.97 8.25
N ARG A 24 7.77 -5.73 8.71
CA ARG A 24 7.02 -5.03 9.76
C ARG A 24 6.54 -3.65 9.32
N ILE A 25 6.33 -3.45 8.03
CA ILE A 25 6.02 -2.10 7.52
C ILE A 25 4.69 -1.57 8.05
N ASP A 26 3.70 -2.44 8.25
CA ASP A 26 2.40 -2.06 8.79
C ASP A 26 2.52 -1.59 10.25
N GLU A 27 3.31 -2.29 11.08
CA GLU A 27 3.58 -1.92 12.47
C GLU A 27 4.35 -0.58 12.55
N VAL A 28 5.43 -0.47 11.78
CA VAL A 28 6.26 0.74 11.74
C VAL A 28 5.43 1.94 11.29
N MET A 29 4.59 1.76 10.28
CA MET A 29 3.75 2.85 9.77
C MET A 29 2.68 3.25 10.77
N THR A 30 2.06 2.29 11.47
CA THR A 30 1.08 2.57 12.53
C THR A 30 1.68 3.38 13.68
N GLU A 31 2.96 3.15 14.00
CA GLU A 31 3.67 3.89 15.05
C GLU A 31 4.09 5.30 14.62
N GLN A 32 4.47 5.47 13.34
CA GLN A 32 5.08 6.71 12.83
C GLN A 32 4.10 7.68 12.19
N GLU A 33 2.95 7.19 11.71
CA GLU A 33 1.98 7.98 10.97
C GLU A 33 0.58 7.86 11.60
N PRO A 34 0.18 8.83 12.44
CA PRO A 34 -1.13 8.81 13.09
C PRO A 34 -2.33 8.77 12.11
N ALA A 35 -2.13 9.26 10.89
CA ALA A 35 -3.15 9.21 9.85
C ALA A 35 -3.24 7.85 9.16
N PHE A 36 -2.30 6.94 9.41
CA PHE A 36 -2.30 5.61 8.80
C PHE A 36 -3.21 4.64 9.55
N GLU A 37 -3.93 3.84 8.80
CA GLU A 37 -4.72 2.70 9.25
C GLU A 37 -4.35 1.48 8.42
N VAL A 38 -3.90 0.41 9.08
CA VAL A 38 -3.67 -0.87 8.43
C VAL A 38 -5.00 -1.54 8.08
N MET A 39 -5.14 -2.01 6.84
CA MET A 39 -6.39 -2.63 6.40
C MET A 39 -6.34 -4.15 6.34
N ASP A 40 -5.24 -4.73 5.95
CA ASP A 40 -5.02 -6.18 5.81
C ASP A 40 -6.23 -6.97 5.24
N ARG A 41 -6.90 -6.38 4.24
CA ARG A 41 -8.04 -7.02 3.55
C ARG A 41 -7.54 -7.75 2.31
N PRO A 42 -7.97 -9.00 2.08
CA PRO A 42 -7.45 -9.82 0.97
C PRO A 42 -7.78 -9.25 -0.42
N SER A 43 -8.77 -8.38 -0.52
CA SER A 43 -9.17 -7.69 -1.75
C SER A 43 -9.81 -6.34 -1.45
N THR A 44 -9.86 -5.50 -2.47
CA THR A 44 -10.64 -4.27 -2.48
C THR A 44 -12.06 -4.51 -3.00
N PRO A 45 -13.01 -3.57 -2.78
CA PRO A 45 -14.23 -3.52 -3.56
C PRO A 45 -13.92 -3.43 -5.07
N ASP A 46 -14.77 -4.06 -5.89
CA ASP A 46 -14.67 -3.91 -7.35
C ASP A 46 -14.89 -2.45 -7.74
N LEU A 47 -14.08 -1.98 -8.67
CA LEU A 47 -14.18 -0.63 -9.21
C LEU A 47 -13.89 -0.64 -10.70
N ASP A 48 -14.91 -0.34 -11.48
CA ASP A 48 -14.82 -0.08 -12.91
C ASP A 48 -14.86 1.44 -13.12
N VAL A 49 -13.90 1.97 -13.86
CA VAL A 49 -13.78 3.40 -14.13
C VAL A 49 -13.48 3.65 -15.60
N ASP A 50 -13.91 4.80 -16.09
CA ASP A 50 -13.68 5.22 -17.46
C ASP A 50 -12.50 6.19 -17.53
N GLU A 51 -11.53 5.87 -18.38
CA GLU A 51 -10.40 6.77 -18.69
C GLU A 51 -10.82 7.83 -19.72
N PRO A 52 -10.15 8.99 -19.74
CA PRO A 52 -10.27 9.93 -20.86
C PRO A 52 -9.95 9.22 -22.19
N GLY A 53 -10.93 9.12 -23.08
CA GLY A 53 -10.80 8.37 -24.32
C GLY A 53 -11.70 7.14 -24.42
N GLY A 54 -12.46 6.82 -23.36
CA GLY A 54 -13.54 5.82 -23.38
C GLY A 54 -13.08 4.39 -23.12
N ASN A 55 -11.86 4.19 -22.65
CA ASN A 55 -11.40 2.88 -22.21
C ASN A 55 -11.90 2.63 -20.78
N VAL A 56 -12.40 1.43 -20.51
CA VAL A 56 -12.76 1.00 -19.14
C VAL A 56 -11.52 0.44 -18.47
N LEU A 57 -11.14 1.04 -17.34
CA LEU A 57 -10.10 0.53 -16.47
C LEU A 57 -10.75 -0.18 -15.29
N ARG A 58 -10.40 -1.44 -15.08
CA ARG A 58 -10.75 -2.18 -13.87
C ARG A 58 -9.60 -2.11 -12.89
N LEU A 59 -9.88 -1.76 -11.66
CA LEU A 59 -8.84 -1.69 -10.63
C LEU A 59 -8.08 -3.02 -10.49
N GLY A 60 -8.81 -4.13 -10.53
CA GLY A 60 -8.22 -5.48 -10.53
C GLY A 60 -7.39 -5.84 -11.78
N GLY A 61 -7.42 -5.01 -12.83
CA GLY A 61 -6.58 -5.17 -14.02
C GLY A 61 -5.17 -4.58 -13.89
N LEU A 62 -4.93 -3.78 -12.85
CA LEU A 62 -3.61 -3.20 -12.55
C LEU A 62 -2.76 -4.18 -11.70
N HIS A 63 -2.57 -5.39 -12.23
CA HIS A 63 -1.77 -6.41 -11.56
C HIS A 63 -0.29 -6.00 -11.48
N ASP A 64 0.40 -6.52 -10.45
CA ASP A 64 1.84 -6.31 -10.23
C ASP A 64 2.26 -4.86 -9.91
N GLN A 65 1.32 -3.96 -9.67
CA GLN A 65 1.57 -2.58 -9.28
C GLN A 65 1.04 -2.28 -7.88
N ILE A 66 1.69 -1.37 -7.19
CA ILE A 66 1.11 -0.71 -6.02
C ILE A 66 0.15 0.36 -6.55
N ILE A 67 -1.08 0.36 -6.08
CA ILE A 67 -2.06 1.38 -6.46
C ILE A 67 -2.28 2.32 -5.28
N VAL A 68 -2.12 3.62 -5.53
CA VAL A 68 -2.51 4.69 -4.60
C VAL A 68 -3.80 5.29 -5.14
N LEU A 69 -4.92 4.90 -4.54
CA LEU A 69 -6.27 5.28 -4.97
C LEU A 69 -6.82 6.41 -4.10
N SER A 70 -7.34 7.44 -4.72
CA SER A 70 -8.01 8.56 -4.06
C SER A 70 -9.31 8.91 -4.74
N PHE A 71 -10.23 9.52 -3.99
CA PHE A 71 -11.54 9.95 -4.49
C PHE A 71 -11.71 11.44 -4.27
N VAL A 72 -12.19 12.14 -5.31
CA VAL A 72 -12.47 13.59 -5.30
C VAL A 72 -13.91 13.82 -5.74
N PRO A 73 -14.88 13.57 -4.86
CA PRO A 73 -16.29 13.89 -5.18
C PRO A 73 -16.51 15.38 -5.25
N GLN A 74 -17.54 15.80 -5.97
CA GLN A 74 -17.87 17.22 -6.28
C GLN A 74 -17.90 18.14 -5.04
N ASN A 75 -18.29 17.63 -3.89
CA ASN A 75 -18.42 18.40 -2.65
C ASN A 75 -17.18 18.33 -1.74
N CYS A 76 -16.07 17.83 -2.21
CA CYS A 76 -14.83 17.71 -1.44
C CYS A 76 -13.80 18.76 -1.87
N ASP A 77 -14.08 20.03 -1.62
CA ASP A 77 -13.27 21.17 -2.06
C ASP A 77 -11.84 21.19 -1.49
N SER A 78 -11.63 21.94 -0.43
CA SER A 78 -10.30 22.22 0.14
C SER A 78 -9.59 20.96 0.70
N PRO A 79 -10.24 20.05 1.43
CA PRO A 79 -9.57 18.86 1.96
C PRO A 79 -9.03 17.95 0.86
N CYS A 80 -9.82 17.68 -0.19
CA CYS A 80 -9.37 16.87 -1.32
C CYS A 80 -8.25 17.56 -2.10
N ALA A 81 -8.35 18.87 -2.34
CA ALA A 81 -7.29 19.60 -3.03
C ALA A 81 -5.96 19.54 -2.26
N LYS A 82 -5.99 19.64 -0.93
CA LYS A 82 -4.79 19.47 -0.09
C LYS A 82 -4.22 18.06 -0.19
N GLN A 83 -5.09 17.03 -0.12
CA GLN A 83 -4.64 15.65 -0.26
C GLN A 83 -3.99 15.40 -1.63
N GLN A 84 -4.59 15.89 -2.72
CA GLN A 84 -4.02 15.77 -4.06
C GLN A 84 -2.63 16.43 -4.15
N ALA A 85 -2.42 17.57 -3.47
CA ALA A 85 -1.09 18.21 -3.40
C ALA A 85 -0.07 17.35 -2.64
N VAL A 86 -0.48 16.68 -1.55
CA VAL A 86 0.39 15.73 -0.84
C VAL A 86 0.73 14.53 -1.73
N LEU A 87 -0.27 13.95 -2.41
CA LEU A 87 -0.08 12.81 -3.32
C LEU A 87 0.82 13.17 -4.52
N THR A 88 0.73 14.40 -5.05
CA THR A 88 1.67 14.91 -6.06
C THR A 88 3.11 14.86 -5.54
N GLY A 89 3.32 15.32 -4.29
CA GLY A 89 4.65 15.26 -3.68
C GLY A 89 5.13 13.82 -3.40
N VAL A 90 4.22 12.86 -3.18
CA VAL A 90 4.54 11.42 -3.11
C VAL A 90 4.98 10.91 -4.48
N GLN A 91 4.22 11.24 -5.53
CA GLN A 91 4.56 10.86 -6.90
C GLN A 91 5.94 11.39 -7.31
N GLU A 92 6.27 12.63 -6.98
CA GLU A 92 7.60 13.20 -7.23
C GLU A 92 8.71 12.36 -6.58
N GLN A 93 8.52 11.92 -5.33
CA GLN A 93 9.48 11.06 -4.63
C GLN A 93 9.58 9.66 -5.25
N VAL A 94 8.46 9.09 -5.67
CA VAL A 94 8.41 7.79 -6.36
C VAL A 94 9.11 7.88 -7.71
N ASN A 95 8.86 8.95 -8.48
CA ASN A 95 9.29 9.07 -9.88
C ASN A 95 10.79 9.31 -10.06
N VAL A 96 11.51 9.76 -9.01
CA VAL A 96 12.98 9.87 -9.05
C VAL A 96 13.70 8.54 -8.78
N SER A 97 12.94 7.45 -8.64
CA SER A 97 13.45 6.13 -8.31
C SER A 97 12.91 5.05 -9.27
N PRO A 98 13.47 3.82 -9.27
CA PRO A 98 12.91 2.69 -10.02
C PRO A 98 11.47 2.32 -9.62
N MET A 99 10.96 2.81 -8.51
CA MET A 99 9.56 2.58 -8.08
C MET A 99 8.53 3.14 -9.08
N LYS A 100 8.90 4.10 -9.93
CA LYS A 100 8.00 4.71 -10.93
C LYS A 100 7.24 3.67 -11.74
N GLU A 101 7.91 2.61 -12.16
CA GLU A 101 7.33 1.56 -13.01
C GLU A 101 6.44 0.57 -12.22
N MET A 102 6.48 0.64 -10.89
CA MET A 102 5.78 -0.28 -10.00
C MET A 102 4.61 0.36 -9.24
N VAL A 103 4.37 1.66 -9.45
CA VAL A 103 3.35 2.42 -8.72
C VAL A 103 2.44 3.15 -9.70
N THR A 104 1.14 2.98 -9.54
CA THR A 104 0.12 3.76 -10.25
C THR A 104 -0.73 4.55 -9.26
N PHE A 105 -0.83 5.85 -9.50
CA PHE A 105 -1.78 6.72 -8.81
C PHE A 105 -3.09 6.72 -9.60
N VAL A 106 -4.20 6.57 -8.91
CA VAL A 106 -5.54 6.62 -9.49
C VAL A 106 -6.38 7.63 -8.71
N THR A 107 -6.87 8.65 -9.39
CA THR A 107 -7.81 9.60 -8.80
C THR A 107 -9.16 9.46 -9.51
N VAL A 108 -10.16 9.06 -8.74
CA VAL A 108 -11.55 8.96 -9.20
C VAL A 108 -12.24 10.28 -8.90
N HIS A 109 -12.89 10.87 -9.91
CA HIS A 109 -13.57 12.15 -9.76
C HIS A 109 -14.89 12.17 -10.53
N ASP A 110 -15.79 13.10 -10.21
CA ASP A 110 -17.01 13.31 -10.99
C ASP A 110 -16.69 13.99 -12.34
N ALA A 111 -17.47 13.68 -13.38
CA ALA A 111 -17.19 14.12 -14.76
C ALA A 111 -17.10 15.64 -14.95
N ASP A 112 -17.79 16.41 -14.12
CA ASP A 112 -17.82 17.88 -14.11
C ASP A 112 -16.81 18.50 -13.13
N ALA A 113 -16.02 17.70 -12.40
CA ALA A 113 -15.01 18.21 -11.51
C ALA A 113 -13.82 18.80 -12.29
N SER A 114 -13.49 20.06 -12.02
CA SER A 114 -12.30 20.70 -12.57
C SER A 114 -11.10 20.43 -11.68
N ILE A 115 -10.36 19.35 -11.96
CA ILE A 115 -9.12 19.03 -11.26
C ILE A 115 -7.94 19.60 -12.07
N LYS A 116 -7.17 20.51 -11.44
CA LYS A 116 -5.93 20.99 -12.06
C LYS A 116 -4.83 19.95 -11.84
N ALA A 117 -4.50 19.22 -12.89
CA ALA A 117 -3.39 18.29 -12.89
C ALA A 117 -2.05 19.04 -12.75
N THR A 118 -1.26 18.65 -11.75
CA THR A 118 0.13 19.11 -11.56
C THR A 118 1.09 17.92 -11.45
N TRP A 119 0.60 16.72 -11.78
CA TRP A 119 1.31 15.44 -11.68
C TRP A 119 1.87 14.95 -13.03
N ASP A 120 2.74 13.95 -13.00
CA ASP A 120 3.24 13.24 -14.18
C ASP A 120 2.21 12.21 -14.64
N GLU A 121 1.63 12.40 -15.83
CA GLU A 121 0.61 11.52 -16.40
C GLU A 121 1.13 10.10 -16.73
N ALA A 122 2.44 9.88 -16.68
CA ALA A 122 3.01 8.57 -17.01
C ALA A 122 2.54 7.46 -16.06
N ASN A 123 2.36 7.77 -14.76
CA ASN A 123 1.89 6.83 -13.76
C ASN A 123 0.76 7.38 -12.89
N TRP A 124 0.01 8.36 -13.39
CA TRP A 124 -1.20 8.87 -12.76
C TRP A 124 -2.39 8.79 -13.70
N ARG A 125 -3.47 8.16 -13.25
CA ARG A 125 -4.72 8.00 -13.98
C ARG A 125 -5.79 8.89 -13.34
N LEU A 126 -6.38 9.78 -14.11
CA LEU A 126 -7.55 10.54 -13.75
C LEU A 126 -8.76 9.88 -14.41
N VAL A 127 -9.72 9.43 -13.62
CA VAL A 127 -10.80 8.55 -14.09
C VAL A 127 -12.13 8.93 -13.48
N ILE A 128 -13.23 8.56 -14.15
CA ILE A 128 -14.59 8.72 -13.66
C ILE A 128 -15.22 7.35 -13.38
N PRO A 129 -16.12 7.21 -12.37
CA PRO A 129 -16.80 5.95 -12.15
C PRO A 129 -17.63 5.54 -13.36
N SER A 130 -17.61 4.24 -13.73
CA SER A 130 -18.47 3.70 -14.77
C SER A 130 -19.89 3.42 -14.25
N ASN A 131 -20.83 3.11 -15.16
CA ASN A 131 -22.17 2.61 -14.84
C ASN A 131 -23.03 3.56 -13.98
N ASP A 132 -22.97 4.86 -14.21
CA ASP A 132 -23.74 5.90 -13.48
C ASP A 132 -23.46 5.91 -11.95
N GLU A 133 -22.40 5.28 -11.49
CA GLU A 133 -21.97 5.39 -10.09
C GLU A 133 -21.38 6.77 -9.84
N THR A 134 -21.70 7.37 -8.70
CA THR A 134 -21.06 8.65 -8.29
C THR A 134 -19.73 8.39 -7.58
N THR A 135 -18.79 9.31 -7.69
CA THR A 135 -17.53 9.26 -6.97
C THR A 135 -17.74 9.13 -5.46
N ALA A 136 -18.75 9.76 -4.90
CA ALA A 136 -19.08 9.65 -3.49
C ALA A 136 -19.55 8.22 -3.12
N ALA A 137 -20.33 7.56 -3.97
CA ALA A 137 -20.76 6.17 -3.73
C ALA A 137 -19.58 5.21 -3.79
N ALA A 138 -18.69 5.35 -4.77
CA ALA A 138 -17.47 4.57 -4.88
C ALA A 138 -16.57 4.79 -3.65
N ALA A 139 -16.34 6.05 -3.24
CA ALA A 139 -15.57 6.39 -2.05
C ALA A 139 -16.16 5.74 -0.78
N ASN A 140 -17.47 5.78 -0.60
CA ASN A 140 -18.15 5.17 0.55
C ASN A 140 -17.96 3.65 0.60
N ARG A 141 -17.95 2.96 -0.55
CA ARG A 141 -17.67 1.50 -0.59
C ARG A 141 -16.26 1.17 -0.12
N PHE A 142 -15.27 1.98 -0.51
CA PHE A 142 -13.87 1.79 -0.11
C PHE A 142 -13.63 2.14 1.35
N SER A 143 -14.26 3.21 1.84
CA SER A 143 -14.14 3.65 3.24
C SER A 143 -14.97 2.81 4.22
N ALA A 144 -15.96 2.03 3.74
CA ALA A 144 -16.83 1.22 4.60
C ALA A 144 -16.09 0.17 5.43
N SER A 145 -14.87 -0.21 5.03
CA SER A 145 -14.03 -1.15 5.76
C SER A 145 -13.10 -0.50 6.78
N SER A 146 -13.08 0.84 6.85
CA SER A 146 -12.29 1.58 7.85
C SER A 146 -12.94 1.52 9.22
N ASP A 147 -12.15 1.26 10.25
CA ASP A 147 -12.59 1.30 11.65
C ASP A 147 -12.60 2.74 12.21
N ARG A 148 -12.00 3.71 11.47
CA ARG A 148 -11.92 5.12 11.86
C ARG A 148 -13.07 5.99 11.32
N GLY A 149 -14.00 5.40 10.57
CA GLY A 149 -15.10 6.11 9.94
C GLY A 149 -14.86 6.38 8.46
N GLN A 150 -15.78 7.13 7.85
CA GLN A 150 -15.84 7.31 6.39
C GLN A 150 -15.59 8.76 5.97
N GLU A 151 -14.90 9.54 6.80
CA GLU A 151 -14.63 10.94 6.50
C GLU A 151 -13.58 11.07 5.39
N LEU A 152 -13.95 11.74 4.32
CA LEU A 152 -13.04 12.08 3.22
C LEU A 152 -12.17 13.30 3.56
N PRO A 153 -11.00 13.41 2.94
CA PRO A 153 -10.42 12.51 1.93
C PRO A 153 -9.66 11.32 2.53
N MET A 154 -9.55 10.24 1.78
CA MET A 154 -8.73 9.08 2.09
C MET A 154 -7.86 8.70 0.90
N ALA A 155 -6.64 8.27 1.15
CA ALA A 155 -5.78 7.62 0.15
C ALA A 155 -5.65 6.15 0.50
N HIS A 156 -6.19 5.28 -0.36
CA HIS A 156 -6.16 3.83 -0.20
C HIS A 156 -4.92 3.27 -0.89
N VAL A 157 -4.20 2.41 -0.20
CA VAL A 157 -3.02 1.73 -0.76
C VAL A 157 -3.36 0.27 -0.99
N ILE A 158 -3.19 -0.17 -2.24
CA ILE A 158 -3.46 -1.53 -2.68
C ILE A 158 -2.14 -2.14 -3.12
N ASP A 159 -1.81 -3.30 -2.61
CA ASP A 159 -0.56 -3.96 -2.94
C ASP A 159 -0.61 -4.68 -4.30
N ARG A 160 0.52 -5.20 -4.74
CA ARG A 160 0.70 -5.87 -6.03
C ARG A 160 -0.16 -7.13 -6.23
N ASN A 161 -0.71 -7.67 -5.15
CA ASN A 161 -1.61 -8.84 -5.17
C ASN A 161 -3.09 -8.43 -5.12
N GLY A 162 -3.39 -7.13 -5.13
CA GLY A 162 -4.75 -6.60 -5.01
C GLY A 162 -5.28 -6.53 -3.57
N ARG A 163 -4.44 -6.79 -2.57
CA ARG A 163 -4.79 -6.65 -1.15
C ARG A 163 -4.94 -5.16 -0.81
N HIS A 164 -6.01 -4.80 -0.15
CA HIS A 164 -6.14 -3.47 0.46
C HIS A 164 -5.24 -3.41 1.69
N ALA A 165 -4.08 -2.79 1.53
CA ALA A 165 -3.01 -2.83 2.53
C ALA A 165 -3.19 -1.77 3.61
N GLY A 166 -3.63 -0.55 3.26
CA GLY A 166 -3.80 0.52 4.23
C GLY A 166 -4.55 1.72 3.70
N ILE A 167 -4.92 2.60 4.62
CA ILE A 167 -5.54 3.90 4.33
C ILE A 167 -4.72 4.99 5.01
N PHE A 168 -4.49 6.10 4.30
CA PHE A 168 -3.99 7.35 4.86
C PHE A 168 -5.18 8.33 4.91
N HIS A 169 -5.59 8.71 6.11
CA HIS A 169 -6.73 9.56 6.37
C HIS A 169 -6.37 11.05 6.27
N GLY A 170 -7.29 11.83 5.72
CA GLY A 170 -7.14 13.28 5.63
C GLY A 170 -6.13 13.74 4.60
N SER A 171 -5.54 14.90 4.87
CA SER A 171 -4.56 15.56 3.99
C SER A 171 -3.26 15.96 4.72
N ASP A 172 -3.14 15.60 5.99
CA ASP A 172 -2.03 16.06 6.85
C ASP A 172 -0.98 14.95 7.10
N PHE A 173 -1.09 13.81 6.42
CA PHE A 173 -0.09 12.76 6.50
C PHE A 173 1.21 13.13 5.79
N SER A 174 2.30 12.51 6.25
CA SER A 174 3.63 12.72 5.68
C SER A 174 3.77 12.06 4.31
N LYS A 175 4.12 12.84 3.29
CA LYS A 175 4.48 12.29 1.96
C LYS A 175 5.63 11.30 2.04
N THR A 176 6.59 11.52 2.94
CA THR A 176 7.72 10.62 3.15
C THR A 176 7.25 9.28 3.72
N ASN A 177 6.33 9.30 4.69
CA ASN A 177 5.80 8.07 5.29
C ASN A 177 5.01 7.25 4.27
N LEU A 178 4.15 7.87 3.45
CA LEU A 178 3.47 7.14 2.37
C LEU A 178 4.46 6.58 1.34
N THR A 179 5.51 7.34 0.96
CA THR A 179 6.55 6.84 0.06
C THR A 179 7.31 5.65 0.67
N LEU A 180 7.64 5.69 1.96
CA LEU A 180 8.28 4.58 2.67
C LEU A 180 7.37 3.36 2.75
N TYR A 181 6.06 3.56 2.97
CA TYR A 181 5.09 2.48 2.99
C TYR A 181 5.00 1.77 1.62
N ILE A 182 4.89 2.56 0.54
CA ILE A 182 4.91 2.04 -0.84
C ILE A 182 6.18 1.22 -1.09
N ASN A 183 7.35 1.77 -0.73
CA ASN A 183 8.64 1.06 -0.88
C ASN A 183 8.67 -0.24 -0.07
N GLY A 184 8.16 -0.23 1.15
CA GLY A 184 8.04 -1.42 1.99
C GLY A 184 7.18 -2.51 1.35
N LEU A 185 6.02 -2.15 0.79
CA LEU A 185 5.13 -3.09 0.09
C LEU A 185 5.78 -3.68 -1.18
N ILE A 186 6.53 -2.88 -1.94
CA ILE A 186 7.29 -3.37 -3.11
C ILE A 186 8.32 -4.42 -2.68
N ASN A 187 9.07 -4.16 -1.61
CA ASN A 187 10.11 -5.06 -1.12
C ASN A 187 9.53 -6.33 -0.47
N ASN A 188 8.40 -6.24 0.22
CA ASN A 188 7.70 -7.40 0.79
C ASN A 188 7.22 -8.40 -0.27
N ALA A 189 6.78 -7.92 -1.42
CA ALA A 189 6.38 -8.79 -2.52
C ALA A 189 7.52 -9.67 -3.04
N HIS A 190 8.78 -9.28 -2.79
CA HIS A 190 9.99 -10.03 -3.18
C HIS A 190 10.63 -10.78 -2.00
N ALA A 191 10.15 -10.59 -0.77
CA ALA A 191 10.67 -11.33 0.37
C ALA A 191 10.40 -12.83 0.18
N PRO A 192 11.39 -13.71 0.40
CA PRO A 192 11.16 -15.14 0.41
C PRO A 192 10.09 -15.45 1.45
N LYS A 193 9.04 -16.19 1.08
CA LYS A 193 8.07 -16.68 2.08
C LYS A 193 8.85 -17.38 3.18
N PRO A 194 8.62 -17.03 4.47
CA PRO A 194 9.24 -17.74 5.56
C PRO A 194 8.95 -19.24 5.36
N PRO A 195 9.89 -20.14 5.64
CA PRO A 195 9.64 -21.57 5.53
C PRO A 195 8.37 -21.84 6.34
N THR A 196 7.33 -22.37 5.69
CA THR A 196 6.16 -22.85 6.43
C THR A 196 6.73 -23.75 7.52
N GLU A 197 6.50 -23.40 8.78
CA GLU A 197 6.85 -24.26 9.90
C GLU A 197 6.10 -25.59 9.73
N LYS A 198 6.63 -26.45 8.87
CA LYS A 198 6.45 -27.90 9.05
C LYS A 198 7.19 -28.16 10.35
N GLY A 199 6.38 -28.15 11.43
CA GLY A 199 6.90 -28.27 12.75
C GLY A 199 7.99 -29.34 12.77
N TRP A 200 9.13 -29.04 13.33
CA TRP A 200 10.28 -29.96 13.48
C TRP A 200 9.88 -31.33 14.07
N TRP A 201 8.66 -31.45 14.57
CA TRP A 201 8.00 -32.66 15.00
C TRP A 201 7.60 -33.58 13.85
N GLY A 202 7.46 -33.10 12.60
CA GLY A 202 6.99 -33.90 11.47
C GLY A 202 7.96 -35.00 11.02
N TRP A 203 9.26 -34.90 11.37
CA TRP A 203 10.23 -35.93 11.05
C TRP A 203 10.33 -37.04 12.13
N LEU A 204 9.84 -36.75 13.35
CA LEU A 204 9.84 -37.71 14.46
C LEU A 204 8.72 -38.77 14.35
N THR A 205 7.65 -38.51 13.58
CA THR A 205 6.53 -39.45 13.42
C THR A 205 6.74 -40.49 12.34
N GLY A 206 7.84 -40.43 11.59
CA GLY A 206 8.21 -41.43 10.57
C GLY A 206 9.15 -42.54 11.06
N LEU A 207 9.43 -42.60 12.37
CA LEU A 207 10.40 -43.57 12.95
C LEU A 207 9.75 -44.63 13.84
N PHE A 208 8.40 -44.78 13.81
CA PHE A 208 7.69 -45.84 14.49
C PHE A 208 6.74 -46.56 13.56
#